data_293e9716914c7c7522cfc23b8d51ff4d
#
_entry.id   293e9716914c7c7522cfc23b8d51ff4d
#
_cell.length_a   1.000
_cell.length_b   1.000
_cell.length_c   1.000
_cell.angle_alpha   90.00
_cell.angle_beta   90.00
_cell.angle_gamma   90.00
#
_symmetry.space_group_name_H-M   'P 1'
#
loop_
_entity.id
_entity.type
_entity.pdbx_description
1 polymer ?
#
loop_
_entity_poly.entity_id
_entity_poly.type
_entity_poly.pdbx_seq_one_letter_code
_entity_poly.pdbx_strand_id
1 'polypeptide(L)'
;LDDAYETTPGSGEGITPENTDGTDDPDYLDEDSDNDGVHDYIEGHDNDHDGYPDVDPTDTDSDGDGLDDGYEGANLNDYDVNDEIDDPTNNLPNFDFDPTTGATNDDVDFRDTDDDNDGTLTFDEDDNNNGIWYDDDCDYDGFPNYLDITSCDLIPEAFSPNGDGDNDYFIVPLLSKYPNFRIEVYDRWGAKVYDYSNESRTPVEWWDGFSDGKITIQKDQKVPVGTYYYIIYFNKDDRKPVTGWVYVNY
;
A
#
# COMPACT_ATOMS: atom_id res chain seq x y z
N LEU A 1 -0.36 -6.07 -42.55
CA LEU A 1 -1.28 -6.30 -41.42
C LEU A 1 -2.52 -7.01 -41.96
N ASP A 2 -3.11 -7.89 -41.17
CA ASP A 2 -4.40 -8.50 -41.47
C ASP A 2 -5.50 -7.43 -41.38
N ASP A 3 -6.49 -7.49 -42.28
CA ASP A 3 -7.61 -6.53 -42.32
C ASP A 3 -8.38 -6.45 -41.00
N ALA A 4 -8.25 -7.47 -40.13
CA ALA A 4 -8.85 -7.50 -38.78
C ALA A 4 -8.22 -6.48 -37.79
N TYR A 5 -6.97 -6.11 -38.06
CA TYR A 5 -6.22 -5.13 -37.26
C TYR A 5 -6.11 -3.75 -37.91
N GLU A 6 -6.89 -3.49 -38.92
CA GLU A 6 -6.96 -2.18 -39.59
C GLU A 6 -8.23 -1.44 -39.14
N THR A 7 -8.12 -0.15 -38.85
CA THR A 7 -9.28 0.70 -38.50
C THR A 7 -10.32 0.76 -39.62
N THR A 8 -9.82 0.60 -40.85
CA THR A 8 -10.64 0.47 -42.09
C THR A 8 -10.03 -0.63 -42.93
N PRO A 9 -10.74 -1.76 -43.19
CA PRO A 9 -10.20 -2.88 -43.95
C PRO A 9 -9.59 -2.44 -45.30
N GLY A 10 -8.34 -2.82 -45.54
CA GLY A 10 -7.59 -2.48 -46.74
C GLY A 10 -7.00 -1.07 -46.78
N SER A 11 -7.06 -0.32 -45.69
CA SER A 11 -6.44 1.01 -45.62
C SER A 11 -4.92 0.96 -45.45
N GLY A 12 -4.39 -0.13 -44.87
CA GLY A 12 -3.00 -0.24 -44.44
C GLY A 12 -2.69 0.62 -43.21
N GLU A 13 -3.73 1.16 -42.56
CA GLU A 13 -3.61 1.89 -41.30
C GLU A 13 -3.69 0.86 -40.16
N GLY A 14 -2.59 0.64 -39.44
CA GLY A 14 -2.54 -0.23 -38.29
C GLY A 14 -3.32 0.32 -37.08
N ILE A 15 -3.58 -0.52 -36.10
CA ILE A 15 -3.99 -0.06 -34.77
C ILE A 15 -2.83 0.73 -34.19
N THR A 16 -3.12 1.81 -33.49
CA THR A 16 -2.13 2.43 -32.61
C THR A 16 -2.16 1.62 -31.32
N PRO A 17 -1.06 0.97 -30.93
CA PRO A 17 -1.03 0.29 -29.65
C PRO A 17 -1.29 1.25 -28.50
N GLU A 18 -1.87 0.74 -27.44
CA GLU A 18 -2.02 1.49 -26.18
C GLU A 18 -0.63 1.84 -25.63
N ASN A 19 -0.53 2.99 -25.00
CA ASN A 19 0.63 3.49 -24.31
C ASN A 19 0.06 4.39 -23.21
N THR A 20 -0.08 3.83 -22.03
CA THR A 20 -0.83 4.40 -20.89
C THR A 20 -0.18 5.68 -20.39
N ASP A 21 1.12 5.67 -20.18
CA ASP A 21 1.87 6.85 -19.70
C ASP A 21 2.16 7.88 -20.81
N GLY A 22 2.10 7.46 -22.08
CA GLY A 22 2.29 8.33 -23.27
C GLY A 22 3.72 8.80 -23.49
N THR A 23 4.74 8.21 -22.86
CA THR A 23 6.11 8.73 -22.87
C THR A 23 7.16 7.85 -23.55
N ASP A 24 7.13 6.53 -23.45
CA ASP A 24 8.13 5.62 -24.00
C ASP A 24 7.55 4.51 -24.89
N ASP A 25 7.70 3.24 -24.55
CA ASP A 25 7.21 2.13 -25.37
C ASP A 25 5.70 1.90 -25.14
N PRO A 26 4.96 1.27 -26.04
CA PRO A 26 3.57 0.85 -25.80
C PRO A 26 3.50 -0.25 -24.73
N ASP A 27 2.39 -0.31 -23.98
CA ASP A 27 2.16 -1.22 -22.85
C ASP A 27 2.67 -2.65 -23.09
N TYR A 28 2.44 -3.23 -24.26
CA TYR A 28 2.89 -4.60 -24.59
C TYR A 28 4.42 -4.77 -24.72
N LEU A 29 5.20 -3.72 -24.62
CA LEU A 29 6.68 -3.68 -24.65
C LEU A 29 7.25 -2.95 -23.43
N ASP A 30 6.41 -2.36 -22.64
CA ASP A 30 6.78 -1.63 -21.45
C ASP A 30 6.81 -2.60 -20.25
N GLU A 31 7.68 -2.40 -19.33
CA GLU A 31 7.77 -3.18 -18.09
C GLU A 31 7.02 -2.52 -16.93
N ASP A 32 6.53 -1.27 -17.12
CA ASP A 32 5.87 -0.41 -16.14
C ASP A 32 5.00 0.59 -16.93
N SER A 33 3.82 0.10 -17.36
CA SER A 33 2.99 0.76 -18.39
C SER A 33 2.44 2.13 -18.00
N ASP A 34 2.28 2.43 -16.74
CA ASP A 34 1.79 3.72 -16.22
C ASP A 34 2.90 4.56 -15.56
N ASN A 35 4.12 3.98 -15.44
CA ASN A 35 5.30 4.63 -14.85
C ASN A 35 5.11 5.04 -13.39
N ASP A 36 4.41 4.24 -12.62
CA ASP A 36 4.21 4.46 -11.19
C ASP A 36 5.29 3.82 -10.30
N GLY A 37 6.09 2.90 -10.90
CA GLY A 37 7.26 2.27 -10.29
C GLY A 37 7.05 0.83 -9.87
N VAL A 38 5.84 0.31 -9.86
CA VAL A 38 5.53 -1.10 -9.76
C VAL A 38 5.51 -1.70 -11.18
N HIS A 39 6.02 -2.89 -11.36
CA HIS A 39 6.11 -3.49 -12.69
C HIS A 39 4.82 -4.24 -13.06
N ASP A 40 4.38 -4.13 -14.32
CA ASP A 40 3.20 -4.80 -14.88
C ASP A 40 3.10 -6.29 -14.52
N TYR A 41 4.25 -7.00 -14.46
CA TYR A 41 4.25 -8.42 -14.10
C TYR A 41 3.88 -8.70 -12.64
N ILE A 42 4.05 -7.72 -11.75
CA ILE A 42 3.59 -7.80 -10.37
C ILE A 42 2.09 -7.51 -10.35
N GLU A 43 1.70 -6.36 -10.83
CA GLU A 43 0.32 -5.85 -10.77
C GLU A 43 -0.65 -6.70 -11.59
N GLY A 44 -0.23 -7.16 -12.77
CA GLY A 44 -1.05 -8.00 -13.64
C GLY A 44 -1.28 -9.42 -13.12
N HIS A 45 -0.55 -9.86 -12.10
CA HIS A 45 -0.59 -11.23 -11.57
C HIS A 45 -0.72 -11.31 -10.05
N ASP A 46 -0.96 -10.21 -9.36
CA ASP A 46 -1.20 -10.16 -7.91
C ASP A 46 -2.72 -10.16 -7.61
N ASN A 47 -3.32 -11.35 -7.65
CA ASN A 47 -4.77 -11.49 -7.42
C ASN A 47 -5.17 -11.45 -5.94
N ASP A 48 -4.23 -11.71 -5.02
CA ASP A 48 -4.51 -11.62 -3.58
C ASP A 48 -4.03 -10.31 -2.92
N HIS A 49 -3.45 -9.42 -3.75
CA HIS A 49 -3.07 -8.05 -3.41
C HIS A 49 -2.07 -7.96 -2.25
N ASP A 50 -1.11 -8.89 -2.22
CA ASP A 50 -0.05 -8.90 -1.21
C ASP A 50 1.24 -8.22 -1.68
N GLY A 51 1.23 -7.65 -2.89
CA GLY A 51 2.36 -6.96 -3.53
C GLY A 51 3.36 -7.90 -4.19
N TYR A 52 3.03 -9.18 -4.33
CA TYR A 52 3.84 -10.18 -5.03
C TYR A 52 3.02 -10.86 -6.11
N PRO A 53 3.61 -11.15 -7.27
CA PRO A 53 2.89 -11.87 -8.31
C PRO A 53 2.57 -13.30 -7.84
N ASP A 54 1.32 -13.73 -8.02
CA ASP A 54 0.89 -15.11 -7.75
C ASP A 54 1.50 -16.12 -8.73
N VAL A 55 1.94 -15.64 -9.88
CA VAL A 55 2.52 -16.44 -10.96
C VAL A 55 3.82 -15.81 -11.43
N ASP A 56 4.92 -16.57 -11.36
CA ASP A 56 6.23 -16.15 -11.84
C ASP A 56 6.49 -16.63 -13.28
N PRO A 57 7.17 -15.82 -14.12
CA PRO A 57 7.62 -16.29 -15.43
C PRO A 57 8.64 -17.41 -15.31
N THR A 58 8.62 -18.34 -16.26
CA THR A 58 9.57 -19.47 -16.33
C THR A 58 10.73 -19.20 -17.29
N ASP A 59 10.69 -18.11 -18.06
CA ASP A 59 11.59 -17.79 -19.16
C ASP A 59 11.62 -18.89 -20.25
N THR A 60 10.52 -19.61 -20.44
CA THR A 60 10.36 -20.65 -21.46
C THR A 60 9.06 -20.43 -22.24
N ASP A 61 9.09 -20.80 -23.50
CA ASP A 61 7.97 -20.72 -24.46
C ASP A 61 8.06 -22.03 -25.28
N SER A 62 7.30 -23.04 -24.85
CA SER A 62 7.43 -24.43 -25.35
C SER A 62 6.86 -24.63 -26.71
N ASP A 63 5.87 -23.89 -27.11
CA ASP A 63 5.20 -24.03 -28.41
C ASP A 63 5.52 -22.88 -29.38
N GLY A 64 6.08 -21.78 -28.89
CA GLY A 64 6.58 -20.68 -29.72
C GLY A 64 5.47 -19.68 -30.10
N ASP A 65 4.45 -19.54 -29.30
CA ASP A 65 3.34 -18.62 -29.54
C ASP A 65 3.62 -17.21 -29.02
N GLY A 66 4.58 -17.06 -28.09
CA GLY A 66 5.03 -15.79 -27.55
C GLY A 66 4.57 -15.52 -26.12
N LEU A 67 3.80 -16.42 -25.51
CA LEU A 67 3.48 -16.41 -24.07
C LEU A 67 4.50 -17.26 -23.32
N ASP A 68 4.82 -16.92 -22.10
CA ASP A 68 5.69 -17.71 -21.22
C ASP A 68 4.91 -18.91 -20.65
N ASP A 69 5.55 -20.09 -20.63
CA ASP A 69 4.96 -21.34 -20.10
C ASP A 69 4.42 -21.17 -18.66
N GLY A 70 4.92 -20.22 -17.88
CA GLY A 70 4.45 -19.92 -16.53
C GLY A 70 3.03 -19.36 -16.51
N TYR A 71 2.62 -18.71 -17.57
CA TYR A 71 1.30 -18.08 -17.72
C TYR A 71 0.30 -18.91 -18.52
N GLU A 72 0.74 -20.02 -19.13
CA GLU A 72 -0.11 -20.88 -19.94
C GLU A 72 -0.95 -21.89 -19.15
N GLY A 73 -0.64 -22.11 -17.88
CA GLY A 73 -1.32 -23.15 -17.09
C GLY A 73 -0.90 -24.57 -17.38
N ALA A 74 -1.84 -25.49 -17.54
CA ALA A 74 -1.53 -26.91 -17.61
C ALA A 74 -1.26 -27.44 -19.03
N ASN A 75 -1.58 -26.69 -20.07
CA ASN A 75 -1.53 -27.13 -21.47
C ASN A 75 -0.56 -26.29 -22.29
N LEU A 76 0.72 -26.49 -22.09
CA LEU A 76 1.84 -25.76 -22.70
C LEU A 76 1.99 -25.97 -24.24
N ASN A 77 1.00 -26.38 -24.97
CA ASN A 77 1.07 -26.69 -26.39
C ASN A 77 -0.20 -26.37 -27.18
N ASP A 78 -1.04 -25.53 -26.70
CA ASP A 78 -2.10 -24.93 -27.50
C ASP A 78 -1.71 -23.51 -27.92
N TYR A 79 -2.43 -22.92 -28.76
CA TYR A 79 -2.24 -21.54 -29.20
C TYR A 79 -3.35 -20.66 -28.61
N ASP A 80 -3.86 -21.07 -27.48
CA ASP A 80 -4.91 -20.39 -26.78
C ASP A 80 -4.28 -19.54 -25.70
N VAL A 81 -4.33 -18.27 -25.86
CA VAL A 81 -3.59 -17.33 -25.04
C VAL A 81 -4.26 -17.18 -23.70
N ASN A 82 -3.62 -17.68 -22.64
CA ASN A 82 -3.89 -17.29 -21.27
C ASN A 82 -5.35 -17.56 -20.80
N ASP A 83 -5.87 -18.77 -21.02
CA ASP A 83 -7.22 -19.13 -20.59
C ASP A 83 -7.27 -20.00 -19.32
N GLU A 84 -6.11 -20.50 -18.86
CA GLU A 84 -6.01 -21.37 -17.68
C GLU A 84 -5.48 -20.64 -16.44
N ILE A 85 -4.74 -19.55 -16.65
CA ILE A 85 -4.24 -18.67 -15.59
C ILE A 85 -4.66 -17.25 -15.97
N ASP A 86 -5.14 -16.49 -15.01
CA ASP A 86 -5.44 -15.05 -15.12
C ASP A 86 -6.39 -14.66 -16.25
N ASP A 87 -7.51 -15.18 -16.46
CA ASP A 87 -8.47 -14.76 -17.50
C ASP A 87 -8.40 -13.21 -17.78
N PRO A 88 -7.45 -12.73 -18.61
CA PRO A 88 -7.19 -11.28 -18.76
C PRO A 88 -8.33 -10.53 -19.41
N THR A 89 -9.34 -11.24 -19.87
CA THR A 89 -10.55 -10.64 -20.44
C THR A 89 -11.54 -10.25 -19.36
N ASN A 90 -11.46 -10.85 -18.18
CA ASN A 90 -12.47 -10.69 -17.15
C ASN A 90 -11.92 -10.60 -15.71
N ASN A 91 -10.61 -10.71 -15.52
CA ASN A 91 -10.08 -10.96 -14.18
C ASN A 91 -8.65 -10.40 -13.95
N LEU A 92 -8.29 -9.34 -14.64
CA LEU A 92 -7.06 -8.63 -14.31
C LEU A 92 -7.20 -8.00 -12.92
N PRO A 93 -6.13 -8.00 -12.11
CA PRO A 93 -6.12 -7.28 -10.84
C PRO A 93 -6.55 -5.83 -11.00
N ASN A 94 -7.38 -5.39 -10.10
CA ASN A 94 -7.86 -4.03 -9.97
C ASN A 94 -8.35 -3.90 -8.54
N PHE A 95 -7.52 -3.34 -7.66
CA PHE A 95 -7.72 -3.35 -6.23
C PHE A 95 -8.91 -2.48 -5.82
N ASP A 96 -9.08 -1.32 -6.44
CA ASP A 96 -10.16 -0.38 -6.11
C ASP A 96 -11.49 -0.71 -6.78
N PHE A 97 -11.57 -1.82 -7.54
CA PHE A 97 -12.80 -2.25 -8.21
C PHE A 97 -13.97 -2.43 -7.23
N ASP A 98 -15.00 -1.60 -7.34
CA ASP A 98 -16.23 -1.76 -6.56
C ASP A 98 -17.26 -2.68 -7.25
N PRO A 99 -17.36 -3.96 -6.85
CA PRO A 99 -18.29 -4.91 -7.46
C PRO A 99 -19.77 -4.54 -7.22
N THR A 100 -20.06 -3.59 -6.34
CA THR A 100 -21.45 -3.20 -6.02
C THR A 100 -21.99 -2.14 -6.95
N THR A 101 -21.14 -1.25 -7.43
CA THR A 101 -21.52 -0.18 -8.35
C THR A 101 -21.17 -0.53 -9.79
N GLY A 102 -20.23 -1.44 -10.02
CA GLY A 102 -19.64 -1.69 -11.33
C GLY A 102 -18.95 -0.44 -11.88
N ALA A 103 -18.56 0.47 -11.00
CA ALA A 103 -17.85 1.66 -11.38
C ALA A 103 -16.40 1.25 -11.67
N THR A 104 -16.07 1.21 -12.92
CA THR A 104 -14.70 1.30 -13.41
C THR A 104 -14.44 2.78 -13.61
N ASN A 105 -14.03 3.47 -12.56
CA ASN A 105 -13.60 4.87 -12.74
C ASN A 105 -12.13 4.96 -13.11
N ASP A 106 -11.48 3.83 -13.04
CA ASP A 106 -10.06 3.67 -13.26
C ASP A 106 -9.80 2.36 -13.97
N ASP A 107 -8.62 2.20 -14.42
CA ASP A 107 -8.17 1.06 -15.21
C ASP A 107 -7.76 -0.09 -14.27
N VAL A 108 -7.16 -1.11 -14.78
CA VAL A 108 -6.54 -2.21 -14.03
C VAL A 108 -5.23 -1.74 -13.43
N ASP A 109 -4.78 -2.35 -12.34
CA ASP A 109 -3.65 -1.84 -11.54
C ASP A 109 -2.42 -1.50 -12.41
N PHE A 110 -1.98 -2.31 -13.34
CA PHE A 110 -0.83 -2.03 -14.22
C PHE A 110 -1.05 -0.85 -15.21
N ARG A 111 -2.14 -0.12 -15.11
CA ARG A 111 -2.48 1.08 -15.89
C ARG A 111 -3.06 2.20 -15.04
N ASP A 112 -3.10 2.00 -13.74
CA ASP A 112 -3.58 2.98 -12.79
C ASP A 112 -2.40 3.51 -11.98
N THR A 113 -2.25 4.77 -11.85
CA THR A 113 -1.19 5.43 -11.09
C THR A 113 -1.54 5.63 -9.60
N ASP A 114 -2.72 5.14 -9.15
CA ASP A 114 -3.26 5.27 -7.78
C ASP A 114 -4.12 4.02 -7.51
N ASP A 115 -3.46 2.85 -7.40
CA ASP A 115 -4.07 1.51 -7.46
C ASP A 115 -5.18 1.28 -6.43
N ASP A 116 -5.08 1.91 -5.26
CA ASP A 116 -6.08 1.80 -4.20
C ASP A 116 -7.06 2.98 -4.14
N ASN A 117 -6.81 4.02 -4.97
CA ASN A 117 -7.63 5.21 -5.09
C ASN A 117 -7.85 5.96 -3.76
N ASP A 118 -6.83 5.97 -2.89
CA ASP A 118 -6.84 6.74 -1.63
C ASP A 118 -6.52 8.22 -1.86
N GLY A 119 -6.00 8.56 -3.06
CA GLY A 119 -5.61 9.89 -3.50
C GLY A 119 -4.13 10.20 -3.28
N THR A 120 -3.34 9.23 -2.88
CA THR A 120 -1.88 9.23 -2.97
C THR A 120 -1.52 8.44 -4.23
N LEU A 121 -0.55 8.85 -4.99
CA LEU A 121 -0.13 8.07 -6.16
C LEU A 121 0.74 6.91 -5.69
N THR A 122 0.61 5.75 -6.30
CA THR A 122 1.44 4.55 -6.06
C THR A 122 2.93 4.89 -6.01
N PHE A 123 3.42 5.72 -6.95
CA PHE A 123 4.79 6.21 -6.96
C PHE A 123 5.22 6.92 -5.66
N ASP A 124 4.32 7.62 -5.00
CA ASP A 124 4.61 8.39 -3.78
C ASP A 124 4.52 7.53 -2.50
N GLU A 125 4.21 6.24 -2.62
CA GLU A 125 4.00 5.30 -1.51
C GLU A 125 5.18 4.36 -1.23
N ASP A 126 6.27 4.47 -1.98
CA ASP A 126 7.59 3.98 -1.56
C ASP A 126 8.14 4.86 -0.43
N ASP A 127 7.67 4.61 0.79
CA ASP A 127 7.97 5.43 1.97
C ASP A 127 9.45 5.44 2.34
N ASN A 128 10.14 4.34 2.10
CA ASN A 128 11.55 4.21 2.42
C ASN A 128 12.48 4.59 1.25
N ASN A 129 11.93 4.82 0.07
CA ASN A 129 12.58 5.20 -1.18
C ASN A 129 13.66 4.18 -1.59
N ASN A 130 13.35 2.91 -1.49
CA ASN A 130 14.24 1.83 -1.89
C ASN A 130 13.90 1.23 -3.27
N GLY A 131 12.78 1.61 -3.88
CA GLY A 131 12.24 1.09 -5.13
C GLY A 131 11.59 -0.28 -4.97
N ILE A 132 11.02 -0.55 -3.79
CA ILE A 132 10.34 -1.80 -3.46
C ILE A 132 9.07 -1.46 -2.69
N TRP A 133 7.94 -1.39 -3.35
CA TRP A 133 6.66 -0.96 -2.78
C TRP A 133 6.04 -1.99 -1.83
N TYR A 134 6.21 -3.29 -2.08
CA TYR A 134 5.63 -4.34 -1.25
C TYR A 134 6.20 -4.45 0.17
N ASP A 135 7.34 -3.81 0.48
CA ASP A 135 7.89 -3.80 1.83
C ASP A 135 7.48 -2.57 2.66
N ASP A 136 6.68 -1.70 2.07
CA ASP A 136 6.10 -0.52 2.71
C ASP A 136 4.64 -0.79 3.11
N ASP A 137 4.45 -1.31 4.31
CA ASP A 137 3.17 -1.53 4.99
C ASP A 137 3.19 -0.73 6.30
N CYS A 138 2.56 0.44 6.27
CA CYS A 138 2.73 1.44 7.31
C CYS A 138 1.88 1.21 8.56
N ASP A 139 0.79 0.47 8.46
CA ASP A 139 -0.12 0.16 9.56
C ASP A 139 -0.02 -1.30 10.03
N TYR A 140 0.76 -2.11 9.29
CA TYR A 140 1.04 -3.53 9.57
C TYR A 140 -0.20 -4.42 9.50
N ASP A 141 -1.09 -4.14 8.58
CA ASP A 141 -2.28 -4.97 8.38
C ASP A 141 -2.07 -6.10 7.36
N GLY A 142 -0.98 -6.05 6.60
CA GLY A 142 -0.53 -7.07 5.65
C GLY A 142 -0.74 -6.71 4.19
N PHE A 143 -1.33 -5.54 3.90
CA PHE A 143 -1.36 -4.96 2.56
C PHE A 143 -0.24 -3.92 2.43
N PRO A 144 0.49 -3.87 1.32
CA PRO A 144 1.43 -2.77 1.07
C PRO A 144 0.67 -1.45 0.89
N ASN A 145 1.35 -0.32 1.17
CA ASN A 145 0.70 0.99 1.17
C ASN A 145 -0.04 1.30 -0.14
N TYR A 146 0.52 0.94 -1.28
CA TYR A 146 -0.04 1.22 -2.60
C TYR A 146 -1.29 0.38 -2.95
N LEU A 147 -1.61 -0.62 -2.12
CA LEU A 147 -2.80 -1.45 -2.18
C LEU A 147 -3.61 -1.34 -0.87
N ASP A 148 -3.54 -0.20 -0.17
CA ASP A 148 -4.23 -0.01 1.10
C ASP A 148 -4.95 1.34 1.19
N ILE A 149 -6.26 1.34 0.96
CA ILE A 149 -7.15 2.51 1.09
C ILE A 149 -7.07 3.17 2.48
N THR A 150 -6.59 2.43 3.50
CA THR A 150 -6.47 2.98 4.85
C THR A 150 -5.19 3.77 4.98
N SER A 151 -5.26 5.05 4.64
CA SER A 151 -4.09 5.90 4.63
C SER A 151 -3.25 5.82 5.91
N CYS A 152 -1.94 5.79 5.74
CA CYS A 152 -0.93 5.86 6.83
C CYS A 152 -1.11 7.06 7.77
N ASP A 153 -1.98 7.98 7.45
CA ASP A 153 -2.29 9.16 8.26
C ASP A 153 -3.23 8.86 9.44
N LEU A 154 -3.71 7.61 9.58
CA LEU A 154 -4.58 7.22 10.69
C LEU A 154 -3.82 7.22 12.02
N ILE A 155 -4.25 8.07 12.93
CA ILE A 155 -3.84 8.02 14.32
C ILE A 155 -4.86 7.16 15.07
N PRO A 156 -4.45 6.01 15.65
CA PRO A 156 -5.39 5.10 16.31
C PRO A 156 -6.22 5.78 17.40
N GLU A 157 -7.51 5.50 17.44
CA GLU A 157 -8.41 6.00 18.48
C GLU A 157 -8.41 5.11 19.75
N ALA A 158 -7.84 3.91 19.69
CA ALA A 158 -7.76 3.01 20.83
C ALA A 158 -6.57 2.06 20.72
N PHE A 159 -6.07 1.57 21.86
CA PHE A 159 -5.14 0.44 21.96
C PHE A 159 -5.35 -0.32 23.27
N SER A 160 -4.84 -1.56 23.34
CA SER A 160 -5.09 -2.48 24.46
C SER A 160 -3.80 -3.10 24.99
N PRO A 161 -3.02 -2.39 25.83
CA PRO A 161 -1.73 -2.85 26.31
C PRO A 161 -1.88 -3.96 27.37
N ASN A 162 -2.42 -5.10 26.98
CA ASN A 162 -2.71 -6.24 27.85
C ASN A 162 -1.62 -7.34 27.78
N GLY A 163 -0.75 -7.29 26.77
CA GLY A 163 0.38 -8.20 26.56
C GLY A 163 0.01 -9.48 25.82
N ASP A 164 -1.06 -9.45 25.00
CA ASP A 164 -1.46 -10.56 24.15
C ASP A 164 -0.79 -10.55 22.76
N GLY A 165 -0.16 -9.45 22.40
CA GLY A 165 0.53 -9.26 21.13
C GLY A 165 -0.26 -8.41 20.12
N ASP A 166 -1.54 -8.13 20.39
CA ASP A 166 -2.40 -7.36 19.50
C ASP A 166 -2.68 -5.98 20.10
N ASN A 167 -2.36 -4.92 19.36
CA ASN A 167 -2.61 -3.51 19.77
C ASN A 167 -2.05 -3.14 21.16
N ASP A 168 -0.94 -3.75 21.57
CA ASP A 168 -0.30 -3.50 22.86
C ASP A 168 0.35 -2.12 22.96
N TYR A 169 0.52 -1.43 21.84
CA TYR A 169 1.20 -0.14 21.75
C TYR A 169 0.33 0.89 21.02
N PHE A 170 0.48 2.15 21.42
CA PHE A 170 -0.07 3.27 20.66
C PHE A 170 0.89 3.57 19.50
N ILE A 171 0.76 2.82 18.41
CA ILE A 171 1.54 2.99 17.18
C ILE A 171 0.86 4.06 16.34
N VAL A 172 1.63 5.00 15.83
CA VAL A 172 1.17 6.04 14.89
C VAL A 172 2.02 5.93 13.64
N PRO A 173 1.56 5.16 12.64
CA PRO A 173 2.35 4.82 11.45
C PRO A 173 2.93 6.02 10.74
N LEU A 174 2.14 7.06 10.51
CA LEU A 174 2.56 8.36 9.97
C LEU A 174 3.91 8.86 10.52
N LEU A 175 4.26 8.55 11.75
CA LEU A 175 5.48 9.07 12.38
C LEU A 175 6.75 8.38 11.91
N SER A 176 6.67 7.31 11.13
CA SER A 176 7.81 6.70 10.43
C SER A 176 8.50 7.71 9.49
N LYS A 177 7.72 8.55 8.84
CA LYS A 177 8.18 9.64 7.94
C LYS A 177 8.84 10.83 8.68
N TYR A 178 8.79 10.85 10.03
CA TYR A 178 9.21 11.96 10.87
C TYR A 178 10.23 11.55 11.96
N PRO A 179 11.48 11.25 11.64
CA PRO A 179 12.44 10.63 12.57
C PRO A 179 12.70 11.42 13.85
N ASN A 180 12.36 12.72 13.90
CA ASN A 180 12.53 13.58 15.06
C ASN A 180 11.22 13.95 15.75
N PHE A 181 10.17 13.16 15.55
CA PHE A 181 8.88 13.45 16.16
C PHE A 181 8.91 13.40 17.70
N ARG A 182 7.91 14.03 18.33
CA ARG A 182 7.67 13.95 19.75
C ARG A 182 6.19 13.73 20.02
N ILE A 183 5.88 12.82 20.95
CA ILE A 183 4.53 12.55 21.44
C ILE A 183 4.45 12.94 22.90
N GLU A 184 3.42 13.68 23.26
CA GLU A 184 3.02 13.96 24.64
C GLU A 184 1.61 13.42 24.88
N VAL A 185 1.39 12.64 25.94
CA VAL A 185 0.07 12.12 26.30
C VAL A 185 -0.34 12.63 27.68
N TYR A 186 -1.60 13.01 27.79
CA TYR A 186 -2.18 13.65 28.96
C TYR A 186 -3.44 12.93 29.43
N ASP A 187 -3.65 12.87 30.72
CA ASP A 187 -4.92 12.44 31.25
C ASP A 187 -6.02 13.51 31.11
N ARG A 188 -7.26 13.17 31.48
CA ARG A 188 -8.42 14.10 31.38
C ARG A 188 -8.32 15.33 32.27
N TRP A 189 -7.38 15.38 33.19
CA TRP A 189 -7.12 16.56 34.06
C TRP A 189 -5.94 17.39 33.57
N GLY A 190 -5.34 17.02 32.43
CA GLY A 190 -4.19 17.69 31.84
C GLY A 190 -2.85 17.33 32.48
N ALA A 191 -2.80 16.26 33.28
CA ALA A 191 -1.53 15.77 33.78
C ALA A 191 -0.84 14.91 32.71
N LYS A 192 0.43 15.21 32.40
CA LYS A 192 1.20 14.47 31.41
C LYS A 192 1.56 13.08 31.98
N VAL A 193 1.17 12.04 31.24
CA VAL A 193 1.43 10.63 31.59
C VAL A 193 2.55 10.02 30.76
N TYR A 194 2.79 10.53 29.54
CA TYR A 194 3.85 10.06 28.66
C TYR A 194 4.48 11.24 27.89
N ASP A 195 5.78 11.14 27.64
CA ASP A 195 6.55 12.19 26.92
C ASP A 195 7.75 11.52 26.25
N TYR A 196 7.69 11.34 24.94
CA TYR A 196 8.71 10.69 24.16
C TYR A 196 9.16 11.55 22.98
N SER A 197 10.47 11.62 22.76
CA SER A 197 11.11 12.24 21.58
C SER A 197 11.96 11.20 20.88
N ASN A 198 11.69 10.92 19.61
CA ASN A 198 12.35 9.83 18.89
C ASN A 198 13.83 10.13 18.61
N GLU A 199 14.18 11.34 18.23
CA GLU A 199 15.58 11.76 17.95
C GLU A 199 16.30 10.80 17.01
N SER A 200 15.62 10.35 15.93
CA SER A 200 16.12 9.40 14.94
C SER A 200 16.48 8.01 15.52
N ARG A 201 15.86 7.58 16.59
CA ARG A 201 16.07 6.25 17.16
C ARG A 201 15.33 5.18 16.34
N THR A 202 15.97 4.03 16.17
CA THR A 202 15.40 2.85 15.54
C THR A 202 15.74 1.63 16.41
N PRO A 203 14.76 0.81 16.82
CA PRO A 203 13.31 0.97 16.63
C PRO A 203 12.72 2.12 17.43
N VAL A 204 11.54 2.61 16.99
CA VAL A 204 10.75 3.58 17.73
C VAL A 204 10.22 2.96 19.02
N GLU A 205 10.21 3.72 20.10
CA GLU A 205 9.64 3.30 21.38
C GLU A 205 8.21 3.84 21.51
N TRP A 206 7.24 3.01 21.22
CA TRP A 206 5.82 3.37 21.28
C TRP A 206 5.26 3.30 22.69
N TRP A 207 4.21 4.08 22.98
CA TRP A 207 3.58 4.10 24.29
C TRP A 207 2.81 2.80 24.54
N ASP A 208 3.17 2.11 25.61
CA ASP A 208 2.63 0.82 26.08
C ASP A 208 1.63 0.96 27.23
N GLY A 209 1.06 2.14 27.43
CA GLY A 209 0.12 2.42 28.50
C GLY A 209 0.75 2.58 29.88
N PHE A 210 2.09 2.61 29.99
CA PHE A 210 2.76 2.91 31.27
C PHE A 210 3.02 4.42 31.42
N SER A 211 2.98 4.88 32.66
CA SER A 211 3.22 6.28 32.98
C SER A 211 4.69 6.58 33.25
N ASP A 212 5.19 7.70 32.71
CA ASP A 212 6.51 8.25 33.02
C ASP A 212 6.63 8.80 34.46
N GLY A 213 5.53 8.85 35.19
CA GLY A 213 5.53 9.16 36.64
C GLY A 213 5.69 10.62 37.03
N LYS A 214 5.25 11.57 36.16
CA LYS A 214 5.57 12.99 36.43
C LYS A 214 4.64 13.72 37.41
N ILE A 215 3.34 13.37 37.58
CA ILE A 215 2.46 14.21 38.46
C ILE A 215 1.39 13.44 39.23
N THR A 216 0.73 12.39 38.70
CA THR A 216 -0.44 11.75 39.36
C THR A 216 -0.40 10.23 39.45
N ILE A 217 0.39 9.58 38.64
CA ILE A 217 0.57 8.13 38.61
C ILE A 217 2.05 7.85 38.89
N GLN A 218 2.34 6.83 39.67
CA GLN A 218 3.75 6.46 39.92
C GLN A 218 4.38 5.97 38.62
N LYS A 219 5.67 6.27 38.47
CA LYS A 219 6.45 5.79 37.32
C LYS A 219 6.32 4.26 37.23
N ASP A 220 6.28 3.76 35.99
CA ASP A 220 6.18 2.33 35.68
C ASP A 220 4.88 1.67 36.16
N GLN A 221 3.80 2.44 36.30
CA GLN A 221 2.45 1.91 36.53
C GLN A 221 1.60 2.11 35.29
N LYS A 222 0.79 1.10 34.99
CA LYS A 222 -0.22 1.20 33.93
C LYS A 222 -1.21 2.32 34.23
N VAL A 223 -1.54 3.08 33.22
CA VAL A 223 -2.56 4.12 33.34
C VAL A 223 -3.94 3.49 33.48
N PRO A 224 -4.91 4.09 34.16
CA PRO A 224 -6.28 3.57 34.24
C PRO A 224 -6.92 3.48 32.84
N VAL A 225 -7.84 2.53 32.68
CA VAL A 225 -8.73 2.47 31.49
C VAL A 225 -9.44 3.81 31.30
N GLY A 226 -9.41 4.35 30.10
CA GLY A 226 -10.07 5.61 29.80
C GLY A 226 -9.47 6.37 28.64
N THR A 227 -10.01 7.56 28.41
CA THR A 227 -9.57 8.46 27.33
C THR A 227 -8.38 9.31 27.78
N TYR A 228 -7.38 9.36 26.93
CA TYR A 228 -6.19 10.20 27.04
C TYR A 228 -6.11 11.13 25.85
N TYR A 229 -5.41 12.25 26.00
CA TYR A 229 -5.26 13.26 24.95
C TYR A 229 -3.81 13.35 24.55
N TYR A 230 -3.52 13.39 23.26
CA TYR A 230 -2.16 13.49 22.77
C TYR A 230 -1.89 14.81 22.05
N ILE A 231 -0.62 15.16 22.02
CA ILE A 231 -0.04 16.19 21.14
C ILE A 231 1.13 15.53 20.43
N ILE A 232 1.09 15.53 19.10
CA ILE A 232 2.15 15.03 18.25
C ILE A 232 2.83 16.21 17.56
N TYR A 233 4.15 16.31 17.71
CA TYR A 233 5.00 17.30 17.07
C TYR A 233 5.84 16.57 16.03
N PHE A 234 5.70 16.93 14.77
CA PHE A 234 6.46 16.31 13.67
C PHE A 234 7.92 16.79 13.62
N ASN A 235 8.18 18.03 14.06
CA ASN A 235 9.50 18.64 14.07
C ASN A 235 10.21 18.63 12.69
N LYS A 236 9.43 18.71 11.62
CA LYS A 236 9.88 18.73 10.23
C LYS A 236 8.96 19.66 9.42
N ASP A 237 9.51 20.37 8.45
CA ASP A 237 8.81 21.10 7.39
C ASP A 237 7.74 22.12 7.88
N ASP A 238 7.96 22.75 9.06
CA ASP A 238 7.01 23.68 9.70
C ASP A 238 5.59 23.08 9.91
N ARG A 239 5.45 21.75 9.87
CA ARG A 239 4.17 21.06 10.11
C ARG A 239 3.69 21.34 11.52
N LYS A 240 2.43 21.78 11.62
CA LYS A 240 1.82 22.10 12.91
C LYS A 240 1.61 20.84 13.74
N PRO A 241 1.71 20.91 15.07
CA PRO A 241 1.33 19.79 15.91
C PRO A 241 -0.11 19.35 15.69
N VAL A 242 -0.33 18.04 15.74
CA VAL A 242 -1.67 17.44 15.72
C VAL A 242 -2.06 17.09 17.16
N THR A 243 -3.33 17.28 17.49
CA THR A 243 -3.89 16.95 18.79
C THR A 243 -5.13 16.07 18.61
N GLY A 244 -5.28 15.09 19.48
CA GLY A 244 -6.42 14.19 19.47
C GLY A 244 -6.56 13.45 20.79
N TRP A 245 -7.26 12.33 20.71
CA TRP A 245 -7.50 11.48 21.87
C TRP A 245 -7.28 10.01 21.50
N VAL A 246 -6.95 9.20 22.50
CA VAL A 246 -6.84 7.75 22.38
C VAL A 246 -7.48 7.09 23.60
N TYR A 247 -8.18 5.99 23.38
CA TYR A 247 -8.80 5.20 24.44
C TYR A 247 -7.91 4.03 24.84
N VAL A 248 -7.57 3.92 26.11
CA VAL A 248 -6.81 2.79 26.65
C VAL A 248 -7.79 1.79 27.28
N ASN A 249 -7.69 0.53 26.86
CA ASN A 249 -8.44 -0.61 27.40
C ASN A 249 -7.46 -1.77 27.72
N TYR A 250 -7.86 -2.75 28.55
CA TYR A 250 -7.02 -3.90 28.89
C TYR A 250 -7.79 -5.20 28.73
#